data_8c29c8a73a8d02defbd76014680bc808
#
_entry.id   8c29c8a73a8d02defbd76014680bc808
#
_cell.length_a   1.000
_cell.length_b   1.000
_cell.length_c   1.000
_cell.angle_alpha   90.00
_cell.angle_beta   90.00
_cell.angle_gamma   90.00
#
_symmetry.space_group_name_H-M   'P 1'
#
loop_
_entity.id
_entity.type
_entity.pdbx_description
1 polymer ?
#
loop_
_entity_poly.entity_id
_entity_poly.type
_entity_poly.pdbx_seq_one_letter_code
_entity_poly.pdbx_strand_id
1 'polypeptide(L)'
;MLPDCYANKSELLRTKAAFLKLLKRLTFTVKTETMANKQTHKVLVVDDEEPILELLRYNLEKNGYEVKTAQDGAKAVEIARKFLPDLVLLDIMMPKMDGVETCRLIREIPEMQKSFVVFLTARSEEYSEVAAFDVGADDYITKPIKPRALVSRIGALFRRDLKKTSQSNLITLGDLTIDKTSYTIKVQNREINLPKKEFELLYFLAQNPNKVFSREDLLQNIWGSDVYVLARTVDVHIRKVREKIGEDYITTVKGVGYKFSLN
;
A
#
# COMPACT_ATOMS: atom_id res chain seq x y z
N MET A 1 -65.42 41.54 3.58
CA MET A 1 -64.30 42.00 2.70
C MET A 1 -63.09 41.18 3.01
N LEU A 2 -62.80 40.22 2.17
CA LEU A 2 -61.56 39.41 2.23
C LEU A 2 -60.64 39.97 1.16
N PRO A 3 -59.33 40.20 1.43
CA PRO A 3 -58.41 40.64 0.40
C PRO A 3 -57.91 39.45 -0.44
N ASP A 4 -57.86 39.68 -1.74
CA ASP A 4 -57.40 38.76 -2.78
C ASP A 4 -55.92 38.41 -2.60
N CYS A 5 -55.61 37.11 -2.34
CA CYS A 5 -54.32 36.54 -2.46
C CYS A 5 -54.08 35.97 -3.86
N TYR A 6 -53.91 36.82 -4.87
CA TYR A 6 -53.29 36.42 -6.15
C TYR A 6 -51.79 36.57 -6.07
N ALA A 7 -51.12 35.57 -5.53
CA ALA A 7 -49.65 35.46 -5.71
C ALA A 7 -49.35 35.22 -7.20
N ASN A 8 -48.60 36.18 -7.75
CA ASN A 8 -48.31 36.31 -9.17
C ASN A 8 -47.54 35.07 -9.68
N LYS A 9 -48.19 34.26 -10.49
CA LYS A 9 -47.65 33.03 -11.10
C LYS A 9 -46.32 33.22 -11.78
N SER A 10 -46.01 34.44 -12.24
CA SER A 10 -44.75 34.82 -12.88
C SER A 10 -43.58 34.92 -11.89
N GLU A 11 -43.85 35.30 -10.64
CA GLU A 11 -42.82 35.43 -9.58
C GLU A 11 -42.42 34.05 -9.04
N LEU A 12 -43.41 33.13 -8.93
CA LEU A 12 -43.18 31.73 -8.52
C LEU A 12 -42.33 30.97 -9.56
N LEU A 13 -42.52 31.28 -10.85
CA LEU A 13 -41.71 30.68 -11.93
C LEU A 13 -40.28 31.23 -11.97
N ARG A 14 -40.07 32.51 -11.67
CA ARG A 14 -38.75 33.13 -11.57
C ARG A 14 -37.95 32.56 -10.39
N THR A 15 -38.54 32.37 -9.23
CA THR A 15 -37.91 31.78 -8.05
C THR A 15 -37.57 30.30 -8.28
N LYS A 16 -38.44 29.51 -8.92
CA LYS A 16 -38.10 28.12 -9.30
C LYS A 16 -36.94 28.04 -10.31
N ALA A 17 -36.92 28.91 -11.30
CA ALA A 17 -35.83 28.94 -12.28
C ALA A 17 -34.48 29.37 -11.65
N ALA A 18 -34.50 30.32 -10.72
CA ALA A 18 -33.32 30.74 -9.96
C ALA A 18 -32.81 29.63 -9.05
N PHE A 19 -33.72 28.92 -8.38
CA PHE A 19 -33.38 27.78 -7.51
C PHE A 19 -32.80 26.60 -8.31
N LEU A 20 -33.34 26.29 -9.47
CA LEU A 20 -32.80 25.24 -10.37
C LEU A 20 -31.43 25.61 -10.92
N LYS A 21 -31.18 26.90 -11.24
CA LYS A 21 -29.85 27.38 -11.61
C LYS A 21 -28.85 27.27 -10.47
N LEU A 22 -29.25 27.58 -9.24
CA LEU A 22 -28.44 27.45 -8.05
C LEU A 22 -28.10 25.99 -7.75
N LEU A 23 -29.09 25.08 -7.83
CA LEU A 23 -28.89 23.64 -7.69
C LEU A 23 -27.93 23.07 -8.76
N LYS A 24 -28.08 23.48 -10.03
CA LYS A 24 -27.17 23.09 -11.09
C LYS A 24 -25.73 23.60 -10.88
N ARG A 25 -25.57 24.81 -10.34
CA ARG A 25 -24.25 25.34 -9.97
C ARG A 25 -23.64 24.56 -8.80
N LEU A 26 -24.41 24.30 -7.75
CA LEU A 26 -23.97 23.53 -6.57
C LEU A 26 -23.62 22.09 -6.94
N THR A 27 -24.42 21.42 -7.75
CA THR A 27 -24.13 20.04 -8.22
C THR A 27 -22.93 19.99 -9.17
N PHE A 28 -22.70 21.03 -9.98
CA PHE A 28 -21.52 21.12 -10.83
C PHE A 28 -20.26 21.42 -10.02
N THR A 29 -20.33 22.31 -9.02
CA THR A 29 -19.19 22.64 -8.13
C THR A 29 -18.82 21.45 -7.25
N VAL A 30 -19.79 20.73 -6.67
CA VAL A 30 -19.54 19.50 -5.89
C VAL A 30 -18.94 18.40 -6.75
N LYS A 31 -19.36 18.28 -8.03
CA LYS A 31 -18.82 17.28 -8.96
C LYS A 31 -17.42 17.60 -9.44
N THR A 32 -17.06 18.89 -9.55
CA THR A 32 -15.70 19.33 -9.89
C THR A 32 -14.74 19.27 -8.70
N GLU A 33 -15.18 19.58 -7.48
CA GLU A 33 -14.35 19.44 -6.28
C GLU A 33 -14.07 17.98 -5.92
N THR A 34 -15.01 17.05 -6.17
CA THR A 34 -14.79 15.61 -5.94
C THR A 34 -13.85 14.97 -6.99
N MET A 35 -13.66 15.59 -8.15
CA MET A 35 -12.76 15.10 -9.20
C MET A 35 -11.34 15.71 -9.11
N ALA A 36 -11.14 16.80 -8.37
CA ALA A 36 -9.89 17.57 -8.41
C ALA A 36 -8.77 17.04 -7.51
N ASN A 37 -8.97 15.96 -6.72
CA ASN A 37 -7.93 15.43 -5.83
C ASN A 37 -7.90 13.89 -5.71
N LYS A 38 -8.23 13.18 -6.79
CA LYS A 38 -7.99 11.74 -6.84
C LYS A 38 -6.57 11.52 -7.35
N GLN A 39 -5.61 11.48 -6.44
CA GLN A 39 -4.24 11.08 -6.76
C GLN A 39 -4.30 9.73 -7.48
N THR A 40 -3.95 9.73 -8.77
CA THR A 40 -3.93 8.51 -9.59
C THR A 40 -2.70 7.71 -9.18
N HIS A 41 -2.90 6.52 -8.59
CA HIS A 41 -1.79 5.66 -8.22
C HIS A 41 -1.16 5.02 -9.46
N LYS A 42 0.15 4.95 -9.46
CA LYS A 42 0.98 4.37 -10.50
C LYS A 42 1.28 2.90 -10.19
N VAL A 43 1.03 2.04 -11.16
CA VAL A 43 1.26 0.59 -11.02
C VAL A 43 2.19 0.12 -12.14
N LEU A 44 3.24 -0.59 -11.78
CA LEU A 44 4.09 -1.32 -12.73
C LEU A 44 3.72 -2.81 -12.67
N VAL A 45 3.40 -3.40 -13.81
CA VAL A 45 3.12 -4.84 -13.95
C VAL A 45 4.27 -5.49 -14.70
N VAL A 46 4.84 -6.53 -14.12
CA VAL A 46 6.00 -7.24 -14.66
C VAL A 46 5.69 -8.72 -14.75
N ASP A 47 5.67 -9.25 -15.96
CA ASP A 47 5.37 -10.66 -16.26
C ASP A 47 5.93 -10.97 -17.66
N ASP A 48 6.49 -12.14 -17.93
CA ASP A 48 7.00 -12.48 -19.24
C ASP A 48 5.89 -12.91 -20.21
N GLU A 49 4.69 -13.20 -19.70
CA GLU A 49 3.51 -13.57 -20.47
C GLU A 49 2.70 -12.32 -20.90
N GLU A 50 2.82 -11.92 -22.18
CA GLU A 50 2.08 -10.76 -22.74
C GLU A 50 0.56 -10.80 -22.47
N PRO A 51 -0.15 -11.96 -22.58
CA PRO A 51 -1.57 -12.01 -22.27
C PRO A 51 -1.91 -11.64 -20.83
N ILE A 52 -1.02 -11.95 -19.86
CA ILE A 52 -1.17 -11.56 -18.46
C ILE A 52 -0.99 -10.05 -18.30
N LEU A 53 0.04 -9.48 -18.93
CA LEU A 53 0.28 -8.03 -18.94
C LEU A 53 -0.92 -7.26 -19.49
N GLU A 54 -1.47 -7.67 -20.62
CA GLU A 54 -2.64 -7.03 -21.23
C GLU A 54 -3.87 -7.13 -20.34
N LEU A 55 -4.14 -8.32 -19.78
CA LEU A 55 -5.26 -8.55 -18.88
C LEU A 55 -5.20 -7.65 -17.64
N LEU A 56 -4.02 -7.59 -17.00
CA LEU A 56 -3.83 -6.81 -15.78
C LEU A 56 -3.86 -5.32 -16.08
N ARG A 57 -3.17 -4.86 -17.14
CA ARG A 57 -3.20 -3.46 -17.59
C ARG A 57 -4.62 -2.98 -17.82
N TYR A 58 -5.39 -3.70 -18.65
CA TYR A 58 -6.79 -3.33 -18.96
C TYR A 58 -7.64 -3.18 -17.69
N ASN A 59 -7.56 -4.15 -16.76
CA ASN A 59 -8.37 -4.12 -15.56
C ASN A 59 -7.95 -3.00 -14.59
N LEU A 60 -6.66 -2.72 -14.47
CA LEU A 60 -6.15 -1.67 -13.59
C LEU A 60 -6.46 -0.27 -14.15
N GLU A 61 -6.22 -0.02 -15.44
CA GLU A 61 -6.55 1.25 -16.10
C GLU A 61 -8.05 1.55 -16.01
N LYS A 62 -8.92 0.55 -16.24
CA LYS A 62 -10.37 0.67 -16.08
C LYS A 62 -10.79 1.09 -14.66
N ASN A 63 -9.97 0.79 -13.65
CA ASN A 63 -10.20 1.18 -12.26
C ASN A 63 -9.47 2.47 -11.84
N GLY A 64 -8.88 3.19 -12.81
CA GLY A 64 -8.32 4.52 -12.62
C GLY A 64 -6.86 4.52 -12.13
N TYR A 65 -6.10 3.45 -12.33
CA TYR A 65 -4.66 3.40 -12.11
C TYR A 65 -3.90 3.83 -13.38
N GLU A 66 -2.76 4.49 -13.20
CA GLU A 66 -1.79 4.72 -14.29
C GLU A 66 -0.88 3.50 -14.36
N VAL A 67 -0.86 2.79 -15.51
CA VAL A 67 -0.18 1.49 -15.61
C VAL A 67 0.95 1.53 -16.61
N LYS A 68 2.10 0.97 -16.23
CA LYS A 68 3.16 0.56 -17.15
C LYS A 68 3.41 -0.93 -17.02
N THR A 69 3.90 -1.54 -18.10
CA THR A 69 4.20 -2.97 -18.17
C THR A 69 5.65 -3.20 -18.55
N ALA A 70 6.23 -4.30 -18.09
CA ALA A 70 7.54 -4.80 -18.48
C ALA A 70 7.50 -6.32 -18.65
N GLN A 71 8.20 -6.85 -19.64
CA GLN A 71 8.27 -8.27 -19.94
C GLN A 71 9.49 -8.98 -19.33
N ASP A 72 10.38 -8.24 -18.70
CA ASP A 72 11.56 -8.77 -18.02
C ASP A 72 12.02 -7.87 -16.87
N GLY A 73 12.82 -8.42 -15.96
CA GLY A 73 13.28 -7.72 -14.77
C GLY A 73 14.15 -6.51 -15.08
N ALA A 74 14.99 -6.57 -16.11
CA ALA A 74 15.88 -5.45 -16.45
C ALA A 74 15.09 -4.23 -16.94
N LYS A 75 14.08 -4.43 -17.79
CA LYS A 75 13.15 -3.38 -18.22
C LYS A 75 12.34 -2.88 -17.05
N ALA A 76 11.91 -3.75 -16.13
CA ALA A 76 11.16 -3.36 -14.94
C ALA A 76 11.95 -2.38 -14.08
N VAL A 77 13.23 -2.65 -13.81
CA VAL A 77 14.11 -1.76 -13.04
C VAL A 77 14.29 -0.40 -13.75
N GLU A 78 14.49 -0.40 -15.08
CA GLU A 78 14.60 0.83 -15.87
C GLU A 78 13.32 1.69 -15.79
N ILE A 79 12.16 1.04 -15.96
CA ILE A 79 10.86 1.72 -15.86
C ILE A 79 10.62 2.21 -14.44
N ALA A 80 10.92 1.43 -13.41
CA ALA A 80 10.75 1.80 -12.00
C ALA A 80 11.49 3.09 -11.66
N ARG A 81 12.75 3.26 -12.09
CA ARG A 81 13.57 4.46 -11.87
C ARG A 81 12.95 5.75 -12.46
N LYS A 82 12.27 5.64 -13.61
CA LYS A 82 11.71 6.80 -14.32
C LYS A 82 10.25 7.06 -13.93
N PHE A 83 9.50 6.01 -13.74
CA PHE A 83 8.05 6.07 -13.51
C PHE A 83 7.70 6.25 -12.04
N LEU A 84 8.54 5.74 -11.13
CA LEU A 84 8.35 5.75 -9.68
C LEU A 84 6.95 5.24 -9.31
N PRO A 85 6.64 3.95 -9.57
CA PRO A 85 5.32 3.39 -9.27
C PRO A 85 5.07 3.29 -7.77
N ASP A 86 3.82 3.51 -7.34
CA ASP A 86 3.36 3.29 -5.97
C ASP A 86 3.25 1.80 -5.63
N LEU A 87 3.06 0.96 -6.67
CA LEU A 87 2.95 -0.49 -6.55
C LEU A 87 3.57 -1.19 -7.75
N VAL A 88 4.31 -2.26 -7.48
CA VAL A 88 4.85 -3.19 -8.49
C VAL A 88 4.19 -4.55 -8.31
N LEU A 89 3.54 -5.05 -9.35
CA LEU A 89 3.12 -6.45 -9.47
C LEU A 89 4.21 -7.18 -10.24
N LEU A 90 4.80 -8.20 -9.67
CA LEU A 90 6.03 -8.80 -10.17
C LEU A 90 5.93 -10.32 -10.20
N ASP A 91 6.00 -10.90 -11.39
CA ASP A 91 6.12 -12.35 -11.50
C ASP A 91 7.45 -12.82 -10.95
N ILE A 92 7.44 -13.96 -10.24
CA ILE A 92 8.66 -14.57 -9.68
C ILE A 92 9.45 -15.24 -10.79
N MET A 93 8.79 -16.00 -11.65
CA MET A 93 9.43 -16.87 -12.62
C MET A 93 9.53 -16.19 -13.99
N MET A 94 10.59 -15.44 -14.20
CA MET A 94 10.88 -14.80 -15.48
C MET A 94 12.25 -15.23 -16.02
N PRO A 95 12.43 -15.30 -17.35
CA PRO A 95 13.72 -15.63 -17.95
C PRO A 95 14.75 -14.51 -17.71
N LYS A 96 16.05 -14.88 -17.65
CA LYS A 96 17.23 -14.02 -17.50
C LYS A 96 17.36 -13.38 -16.10
N MET A 97 16.42 -12.57 -15.69
CA MET A 97 16.37 -11.94 -14.38
C MET A 97 15.02 -12.28 -13.75
N ASP A 98 15.02 -13.07 -12.70
CA ASP A 98 13.81 -13.47 -11.98
C ASP A 98 13.22 -12.33 -11.15
N GLY A 99 12.02 -12.56 -10.60
CA GLY A 99 11.33 -11.55 -9.81
C GLY A 99 12.05 -11.23 -8.50
N VAL A 100 12.74 -12.21 -7.90
CA VAL A 100 13.45 -12.03 -6.64
C VAL A 100 14.61 -11.04 -6.81
N GLU A 101 15.44 -11.23 -7.82
CA GLU A 101 16.54 -10.32 -8.16
C GLU A 101 16.01 -8.96 -8.62
N THR A 102 14.91 -8.93 -9.40
CA THR A 102 14.25 -7.70 -9.80
C THR A 102 13.76 -6.90 -8.58
N CYS A 103 13.12 -7.56 -7.60
CA CYS A 103 12.68 -6.93 -6.35
C CYS A 103 13.87 -6.33 -5.58
N ARG A 104 14.98 -7.09 -5.45
CA ARG A 104 16.20 -6.62 -4.78
C ARG A 104 16.70 -5.32 -5.40
N LEU A 105 16.83 -5.28 -6.73
CA LEU A 105 17.30 -4.09 -7.46
C LEU A 105 16.32 -2.90 -7.36
N ILE A 106 15.00 -3.15 -7.33
CA ILE A 106 14.01 -2.12 -7.11
C ILE A 106 14.13 -1.55 -5.69
N ARG A 107 14.38 -2.40 -4.68
CA ARG A 107 14.59 -1.96 -3.29
C ARG A 107 15.87 -1.16 -3.06
N GLU A 108 16.85 -1.27 -3.94
CA GLU A 108 18.04 -0.42 -3.92
C GLU A 108 17.78 1.01 -4.42
N ILE A 109 16.64 1.27 -5.07
CA ILE A 109 16.25 2.62 -5.51
C ILE A 109 15.65 3.37 -4.32
N PRO A 110 16.26 4.48 -3.82
CA PRO A 110 15.80 5.17 -2.61
C PRO A 110 14.35 5.62 -2.68
N GLU A 111 13.91 6.13 -3.84
CA GLU A 111 12.56 6.63 -4.07
C GLU A 111 11.50 5.53 -4.04
N MET A 112 11.91 4.26 -4.23
CA MET A 112 11.02 3.09 -4.27
C MET A 112 10.85 2.40 -2.91
N GLN A 113 11.50 2.88 -1.85
CA GLN A 113 11.40 2.29 -0.50
C GLN A 113 9.97 2.27 0.05
N LYS A 114 9.15 3.26 -0.35
CA LYS A 114 7.74 3.39 0.06
C LYS A 114 6.75 2.68 -0.85
N SER A 115 7.21 2.21 -2.00
CA SER A 115 6.37 1.51 -2.98
C SER A 115 6.04 0.10 -2.51
N PHE A 116 4.84 -0.37 -2.77
CA PHE A 116 4.51 -1.77 -2.56
C PHE A 116 5.14 -2.66 -3.64
N VAL A 117 5.68 -3.80 -3.25
CA VAL A 117 6.07 -4.87 -4.18
C VAL A 117 5.26 -6.12 -3.83
N VAL A 118 4.45 -6.58 -4.78
CA VAL A 118 3.57 -7.72 -4.63
C VAL A 118 3.96 -8.76 -5.67
N PHE A 119 4.34 -9.94 -5.22
CA PHE A 119 4.68 -11.02 -6.13
C PHE A 119 3.46 -11.72 -6.71
N LEU A 120 3.58 -12.11 -7.96
CA LEU A 120 2.67 -13.03 -8.63
C LEU A 120 3.36 -14.41 -8.68
N THR A 121 2.75 -15.46 -8.15
CA THR A 121 3.40 -16.77 -8.00
C THR A 121 2.48 -17.92 -8.36
N ALA A 122 3.03 -19.02 -8.91
CA ALA A 122 2.33 -20.27 -9.03
C ALA A 122 2.29 -20.98 -7.66
N ARG A 123 1.20 -21.66 -7.36
CA ARG A 123 0.87 -22.25 -6.04
C ARG A 123 1.87 -23.29 -5.49
N SER A 124 2.83 -23.74 -6.30
CA SER A 124 3.72 -24.87 -5.99
C SER A 124 5.04 -24.50 -5.31
N GLU A 125 5.26 -23.23 -4.94
CA GLU A 125 6.58 -22.75 -4.53
C GLU A 125 6.61 -22.17 -3.12
N GLU A 126 6.34 -23.00 -2.10
CA GLU A 126 6.56 -22.60 -0.68
C GLU A 126 8.00 -22.09 -0.41
N TYR A 127 8.97 -22.56 -1.20
CA TYR A 127 10.37 -22.13 -1.10
C TYR A 127 10.59 -20.71 -1.66
N SER A 128 9.82 -20.35 -2.69
CA SER A 128 9.86 -19.01 -3.29
C SER A 128 9.26 -17.92 -2.39
N GLU A 129 8.28 -18.27 -1.56
CA GLU A 129 7.64 -17.30 -0.64
C GLU A 129 8.62 -16.76 0.40
N VAL A 130 9.45 -17.61 1.00
CA VAL A 130 10.44 -17.19 2.00
C VAL A 130 11.51 -16.32 1.33
N ALA A 131 12.02 -16.73 0.16
CA ALA A 131 13.00 -15.96 -0.59
C ALA A 131 12.44 -14.61 -1.05
N ALA A 132 11.16 -14.58 -1.45
CA ALA A 132 10.47 -13.35 -1.86
C ALA A 132 10.37 -12.31 -0.75
N PHE A 133 10.05 -12.74 0.46
CA PHE A 133 10.02 -11.83 1.62
C PHE A 133 11.43 -11.41 2.06
N ASP A 134 12.41 -12.26 1.90
CA ASP A 134 13.82 -11.95 2.21
C ASP A 134 14.38 -10.79 1.38
N VAL A 135 13.86 -10.54 0.18
CA VAL A 135 14.26 -9.40 -0.67
C VAL A 135 13.39 -8.16 -0.49
N GLY A 136 12.45 -8.16 0.47
CA GLY A 136 11.64 -6.99 0.83
C GLY A 136 10.32 -6.86 0.05
N ALA A 137 9.72 -7.97 -0.39
CA ALA A 137 8.35 -7.98 -0.88
C ALA A 137 7.35 -7.69 0.24
N ASP A 138 6.24 -7.03 -0.10
CA ASP A 138 5.19 -6.66 0.86
C ASP A 138 4.07 -7.70 0.93
N ASP A 139 3.82 -8.39 -0.19
CA ASP A 139 2.72 -9.34 -0.32
C ASP A 139 2.94 -10.27 -1.53
N TYR A 140 2.11 -11.33 -1.65
CA TYR A 140 2.08 -12.18 -2.83
C TYR A 140 0.65 -12.53 -3.24
N ILE A 141 0.46 -12.83 -4.52
CA ILE A 141 -0.82 -13.24 -5.10
C ILE A 141 -0.59 -14.50 -5.94
N THR A 142 -1.33 -15.56 -5.64
CA THR A 142 -1.22 -16.81 -6.38
C THR A 142 -1.92 -16.74 -7.73
N LYS A 143 -1.24 -17.22 -8.77
CA LYS A 143 -1.85 -17.52 -10.09
C LYS A 143 -2.76 -18.79 -9.96
N PRO A 144 -3.92 -18.88 -10.63
CA PRO A 144 -4.44 -17.95 -11.62
C PRO A 144 -5.05 -16.67 -11.00
N ILE A 145 -4.70 -15.54 -11.59
CA ILE A 145 -5.09 -14.23 -11.09
C ILE A 145 -6.54 -13.94 -11.47
N LYS A 146 -7.38 -13.66 -10.47
CA LYS A 146 -8.75 -13.19 -10.68
C LYS A 146 -8.74 -11.65 -10.70
N PRO A 147 -8.94 -10.97 -11.87
CA PRO A 147 -8.73 -9.54 -11.99
C PRO A 147 -9.53 -8.69 -11.00
N ARG A 148 -10.80 -9.06 -10.74
CA ARG A 148 -11.64 -8.33 -9.75
C ARG A 148 -11.08 -8.42 -8.33
N ALA A 149 -10.60 -9.61 -7.94
CA ALA A 149 -10.00 -9.81 -6.61
C ALA A 149 -8.70 -9.04 -6.48
N LEU A 150 -7.86 -9.05 -7.52
CA LEU A 150 -6.61 -8.29 -7.59
C LEU A 150 -6.88 -6.78 -7.39
N VAL A 151 -7.78 -6.19 -8.17
CA VAL A 151 -8.12 -4.76 -8.08
C VAL A 151 -8.65 -4.41 -6.69
N SER A 152 -9.51 -5.27 -6.10
CA SER A 152 -10.01 -5.07 -4.73
C SER A 152 -8.87 -5.07 -3.71
N ARG A 153 -7.91 -6.00 -3.84
CA ARG A 153 -6.74 -6.13 -2.96
C ARG A 153 -5.80 -4.93 -3.07
N ILE A 154 -5.49 -4.49 -4.28
CA ILE A 154 -4.70 -3.28 -4.55
C ILE A 154 -5.39 -2.05 -3.93
N GLY A 155 -6.69 -1.90 -4.15
CA GLY A 155 -7.46 -0.82 -3.53
C GLY A 155 -7.46 -0.88 -2.00
N ALA A 156 -7.41 -2.06 -1.39
CA ALA A 156 -7.28 -2.21 0.06
C ALA A 156 -5.89 -1.79 0.55
N LEU A 157 -4.81 -2.13 -0.17
CA LEU A 157 -3.45 -1.69 0.14
C LEU A 157 -3.37 -0.16 0.17
N PHE A 158 -3.86 0.53 -0.85
CA PHE A 158 -3.83 2.00 -0.91
C PHE A 158 -4.74 2.69 0.11
N ARG A 159 -5.94 2.13 0.41
CA ARG A 159 -6.85 2.71 1.43
C ARG A 159 -6.31 2.67 2.84
N ARG A 160 -5.47 1.70 3.19
CA ARG A 160 -4.86 1.61 4.52
C ARG A 160 -3.90 2.74 4.81
N ASP A 161 -3.20 3.24 3.78
CA ASP A 161 -2.33 4.41 3.90
C ASP A 161 -3.10 5.67 4.32
N LEU A 162 -4.32 5.84 3.80
CA LEU A 162 -5.14 7.04 4.04
C LEU A 162 -5.81 7.08 5.42
N LYS A 163 -6.07 5.94 6.07
CA LYS A 163 -6.82 5.88 7.35
C LYS A 163 -5.97 6.09 8.60
N LYS A 164 -4.67 6.20 8.51
CA LYS A 164 -3.75 6.26 9.68
C LYS A 164 -3.39 7.69 10.17
N THR A 165 -4.22 8.72 9.91
CA THR A 165 -3.85 10.14 10.08
C THR A 165 -4.20 10.79 11.43
N SER A 166 -4.54 10.06 12.50
CA SER A 166 -5.05 10.69 13.75
C SER A 166 -4.29 10.40 15.06
N GLN A 167 -3.06 9.88 14.99
CA GLN A 167 -2.17 9.76 16.17
C GLN A 167 -0.84 10.47 15.90
N SER A 168 -0.11 10.84 16.95
CA SER A 168 1.21 11.49 16.81
C SER A 168 2.09 10.66 15.87
N ASN A 169 2.47 11.26 14.76
CA ASN A 169 3.24 10.58 13.70
C ASN A 169 4.71 10.33 14.10
N LEU A 170 5.15 10.93 15.21
CA LEU A 170 6.50 10.80 15.75
C LEU A 170 6.48 9.98 17.03
N ILE A 171 7.27 8.92 17.07
CA ILE A 171 7.52 8.09 18.25
C ILE A 171 8.99 8.22 18.60
N THR A 172 9.30 8.58 19.84
CA THR A 172 10.68 8.59 20.36
C THR A 172 10.75 7.69 21.58
N LEU A 173 11.58 6.67 21.52
CA LEU A 173 11.76 5.64 22.55
C LEU A 173 13.26 5.39 22.75
N GLY A 174 13.82 6.01 23.79
CA GLY A 174 15.26 5.99 24.01
C GLY A 174 16.01 6.62 22.84
N ASP A 175 16.90 5.87 22.23
CA ASP A 175 17.69 6.27 21.07
C ASP A 175 17.03 5.99 19.70
N LEU A 176 15.83 5.39 19.72
CA LEU A 176 15.03 5.11 18.53
C LEU A 176 14.00 6.22 18.30
N THR A 177 14.00 6.82 17.12
CA THR A 177 12.97 7.76 16.66
C THR A 177 12.33 7.24 15.37
N ILE A 178 11.02 7.17 15.32
CA ILE A 178 10.24 6.72 14.17
C ILE A 178 9.30 7.84 13.74
N ASP A 179 9.48 8.36 12.53
CA ASP A 179 8.59 9.36 11.94
C ASP A 179 7.76 8.72 10.81
N LYS A 180 6.48 8.58 11.09
CA LYS A 180 5.53 8.00 10.14
C LYS A 180 5.24 8.94 8.96
N THR A 181 5.38 10.25 9.11
CA THR A 181 5.10 11.20 8.04
C THR A 181 6.15 11.10 6.94
N SER A 182 7.42 11.03 7.34
CA SER A 182 8.53 10.89 6.41
C SER A 182 8.90 9.43 6.09
N TYR A 183 8.34 8.45 6.83
CA TYR A 183 8.74 7.03 6.81
C TYR A 183 10.21 6.83 7.15
N THR A 184 10.74 7.66 8.04
CA THR A 184 12.14 7.59 8.47
C THR A 184 12.26 7.01 9.87
N ILE A 185 13.35 6.30 10.08
CA ILE A 185 13.76 5.75 11.37
C ILE A 185 15.14 6.26 11.68
N LYS A 186 15.37 6.68 12.92
CA LYS A 186 16.70 7.02 13.40
C LYS A 186 17.01 6.18 14.63
N VAL A 187 18.16 5.52 14.61
CA VAL A 187 18.72 4.82 15.76
C VAL A 187 20.08 5.46 16.08
N GLN A 188 20.27 5.97 17.28
CA GLN A 188 21.51 6.68 17.68
C GLN A 188 21.90 7.76 16.66
N ASN A 189 20.92 8.55 16.18
CA ASN A 189 21.08 9.58 15.15
C ASN A 189 21.46 9.07 13.73
N ARG A 190 21.53 7.76 13.49
CA ARG A 190 21.72 7.20 12.16
C ARG A 190 20.37 6.95 11.52
N GLU A 191 20.20 7.46 10.32
CA GLU A 191 18.97 7.22 9.53
C GLU A 191 19.00 5.82 8.92
N ILE A 192 17.89 5.09 9.09
CA ILE A 192 17.69 3.73 8.61
C ILE A 192 16.45 3.71 7.75
N ASN A 193 16.58 3.19 6.53
CA ASN A 193 15.45 2.98 5.62
C ASN A 193 14.95 1.54 5.70
N LEU A 194 13.66 1.41 5.97
CA LEU A 194 12.95 0.14 5.94
C LEU A 194 11.94 0.11 4.79
N PRO A 195 11.81 -1.02 4.08
CA PRO A 195 10.66 -1.27 3.21
C PRO A 195 9.34 -1.06 3.96
N LYS A 196 8.29 -0.75 3.22
CA LYS A 196 7.02 -0.29 3.81
C LYS A 196 6.46 -1.21 4.88
N LYS A 197 6.43 -2.54 4.66
CA LYS A 197 5.89 -3.49 5.64
C LYS A 197 6.78 -3.67 6.87
N GLU A 198 8.09 -3.62 6.71
CA GLU A 198 9.03 -3.61 7.83
C GLU A 198 8.83 -2.35 8.70
N PHE A 199 8.68 -1.19 8.06
CA PHE A 199 8.38 0.07 8.75
C PHE A 199 7.05 0.00 9.49
N GLU A 200 5.98 -0.45 8.83
CA GLU A 200 4.64 -0.55 9.43
C GLU A 200 4.62 -1.50 10.63
N LEU A 201 5.34 -2.63 10.54
CA LEU A 201 5.47 -3.60 11.61
C LEU A 201 6.18 -3.01 12.83
N LEU A 202 7.34 -2.38 12.61
CA LEU A 202 8.08 -1.72 13.69
C LEU A 202 7.26 -0.60 14.33
N TYR A 203 6.63 0.26 13.52
CA TYR A 203 5.81 1.36 14.00
C TYR A 203 4.63 0.87 14.85
N PHE A 204 3.94 -0.18 14.40
CA PHE A 204 2.82 -0.78 15.14
C PHE A 204 3.27 -1.35 16.50
N LEU A 205 4.38 -2.08 16.54
CA LEU A 205 4.94 -2.61 17.78
C LEU A 205 5.39 -1.48 18.71
N ALA A 206 6.05 -0.44 18.20
CA ALA A 206 6.52 0.71 18.95
C ALA A 206 5.38 1.59 19.51
N GLN A 207 4.22 1.62 18.83
CA GLN A 207 3.02 2.26 19.38
C GLN A 207 2.42 1.51 20.58
N ASN A 208 2.77 0.26 20.77
CA ASN A 208 2.24 -0.60 21.82
C ASN A 208 3.38 -1.26 22.63
N PRO A 209 4.24 -0.48 23.28
CA PRO A 209 5.40 -1.01 23.98
C PRO A 209 4.99 -2.00 25.07
N ASN A 210 5.78 -3.05 25.23
CA ASN A 210 5.58 -4.13 26.18
C ASN A 210 4.33 -5.01 25.99
N LYS A 211 3.47 -4.70 25.02
CA LYS A 211 2.34 -5.54 24.66
C LYS A 211 2.78 -6.65 23.70
N VAL A 212 2.42 -7.90 24.04
CA VAL A 212 2.71 -9.05 23.17
C VAL A 212 1.60 -9.18 22.14
N PHE A 213 1.98 -9.39 20.89
CA PHE A 213 1.07 -9.68 19.78
C PHE A 213 1.41 -11.05 19.18
N SER A 214 0.39 -11.85 18.91
CA SER A 214 0.58 -13.09 18.16
C SER A 214 0.98 -12.81 16.70
N ARG A 215 1.47 -13.84 16.00
CA ARG A 215 1.76 -13.73 14.57
C ARG A 215 0.52 -13.38 13.76
N GLU A 216 -0.59 -13.98 14.14
CA GLU A 216 -1.90 -13.75 13.53
C GLU A 216 -2.38 -12.31 13.76
N ASP A 217 -2.23 -11.78 14.98
CA ASP A 217 -2.55 -10.39 15.29
C ASP A 217 -1.72 -9.42 14.43
N LEU A 218 -0.40 -9.65 14.35
CA LEU A 218 0.49 -8.83 13.54
C LEU A 218 0.15 -8.92 12.07
N LEU A 219 -0.10 -10.14 11.57
CA LEU A 219 -0.52 -10.35 10.19
C LEU A 219 -1.80 -9.58 9.86
N GLN A 220 -2.82 -9.71 10.70
CA GLN A 220 -4.10 -9.04 10.51
C GLN A 220 -3.97 -7.51 10.57
N ASN A 221 -3.19 -6.97 11.50
CA ASN A 221 -3.04 -5.52 11.66
C ASN A 221 -2.17 -4.88 10.58
N ILE A 222 -1.14 -5.56 10.07
CA ILE A 222 -0.16 -5.02 9.11
C ILE A 222 -0.52 -5.39 7.67
N TRP A 223 -0.93 -6.64 7.41
CA TRP A 223 -1.30 -7.11 6.07
C TRP A 223 -2.82 -7.13 5.85
N GLY A 224 -3.61 -7.35 6.91
CA GLY A 224 -5.08 -7.33 6.92
C GLY A 224 -5.72 -8.70 6.87
N SER A 225 -7.05 -8.75 7.05
CA SER A 225 -7.84 -9.98 7.13
C SER A 225 -7.99 -10.75 5.81
N ASP A 226 -7.83 -10.06 4.67
CA ASP A 226 -8.08 -10.62 3.34
C ASP A 226 -6.80 -11.13 2.65
N VAL A 227 -5.72 -11.24 3.41
CA VAL A 227 -4.39 -11.61 2.89
C VAL A 227 -4.12 -13.08 3.19
N TYR A 228 -3.85 -13.87 2.17
CA TYR A 228 -3.44 -15.28 2.28
C TYR A 228 -1.92 -15.42 2.52
N VAL A 229 -1.36 -14.58 3.39
CA VAL A 229 0.04 -14.66 3.79
C VAL A 229 0.15 -15.56 5.01
N LEU A 230 1.14 -16.46 5.01
CA LEU A 230 1.38 -17.33 6.15
C LEU A 230 1.88 -16.53 7.37
N ALA A 231 1.50 -16.94 8.57
CA ALA A 231 1.98 -16.33 9.82
C ALA A 231 3.52 -16.27 9.91
N ARG A 232 4.22 -17.18 9.24
CA ARG A 232 5.68 -17.24 9.07
C ARG A 232 6.27 -15.98 8.42
N THR A 233 5.51 -15.28 7.57
CA THR A 233 5.94 -14.01 6.96
C THR A 233 6.31 -12.97 8.01
N VAL A 234 5.59 -12.95 9.13
CA VAL A 234 5.91 -12.04 10.25
C VAL A 234 7.32 -12.31 10.78
N ASP A 235 7.72 -13.58 10.92
CA ASP A 235 9.04 -13.95 11.44
C ASP A 235 10.17 -13.41 10.54
N VAL A 236 9.99 -13.49 9.22
CA VAL A 236 10.95 -12.96 8.23
C VAL A 236 11.08 -11.44 8.37
N HIS A 237 9.97 -10.71 8.44
CA HIS A 237 10.00 -9.26 8.59
C HIS A 237 10.57 -8.83 9.95
N ILE A 238 10.26 -9.53 11.04
CA ILE A 238 10.89 -9.28 12.36
C ILE A 238 12.40 -9.45 12.28
N ARG A 239 12.89 -10.52 11.63
CA ARG A 239 14.34 -10.73 11.43
C ARG A 239 14.96 -9.57 10.67
N LYS A 240 14.37 -9.16 9.55
CA LYS A 240 14.86 -8.03 8.73
C LYS A 240 14.88 -6.70 9.49
N VAL A 241 13.86 -6.43 10.28
CA VAL A 241 13.83 -5.24 11.13
C VAL A 241 14.98 -5.29 12.13
N ARG A 242 15.18 -6.40 12.85
CA ARG A 242 16.26 -6.57 13.82
C ARG A 242 17.65 -6.41 13.20
N GLU A 243 17.89 -7.00 12.02
CA GLU A 243 19.15 -6.86 11.27
C GLU A 243 19.52 -5.39 11.03
N LYS A 244 18.53 -4.50 10.88
CA LYS A 244 18.74 -3.09 10.57
C LYS A 244 18.76 -2.17 11.79
N ILE A 245 17.90 -2.41 12.79
CA ILE A 245 17.79 -1.54 13.96
C ILE A 245 18.50 -2.09 15.22
N GLY A 246 18.88 -3.36 15.22
CA GLY A 246 19.40 -4.09 16.38
C GLY A 246 18.35 -5.04 16.99
N GLU A 247 18.83 -6.05 17.73
CA GLU A 247 17.97 -7.11 18.27
C GLU A 247 17.23 -6.71 19.55
N ASP A 248 17.68 -5.67 20.24
CA ASP A 248 17.21 -5.32 21.58
C ASP A 248 15.80 -4.71 21.60
N TYR A 249 15.36 -4.13 20.49
CA TYR A 249 14.06 -3.43 20.42
C TYR A 249 12.85 -4.35 20.33
N ILE A 250 13.00 -5.54 19.75
CA ILE A 250 11.90 -6.48 19.57
C ILE A 250 12.22 -7.80 20.27
N THR A 251 11.44 -8.15 21.27
CA THR A 251 11.61 -9.42 22.01
C THR A 251 10.65 -10.48 21.49
N THR A 252 11.17 -11.70 21.30
CA THR A 252 10.36 -12.89 21.01
C THR A 252 9.84 -13.49 22.32
N VAL A 253 8.52 -13.64 22.41
CA VAL A 253 7.88 -14.41 23.47
C VAL A 253 7.59 -15.80 22.92
N LYS A 254 8.42 -16.79 23.32
CA LYS A 254 8.36 -18.17 22.78
C LYS A 254 6.95 -18.75 22.86
N GLY A 255 6.47 -19.31 21.74
CA GLY A 255 5.14 -19.91 21.63
C GLY A 255 3.97 -18.91 21.58
N VAL A 256 4.21 -17.60 21.72
CA VAL A 256 3.17 -16.56 21.71
C VAL A 256 3.33 -15.61 20.54
N GLY A 257 4.46 -14.88 20.45
CA GLY A 257 4.64 -13.87 19.41
C GLY A 257 5.75 -12.88 19.71
N TYR A 258 5.50 -11.60 19.44
CA TYR A 258 6.50 -10.54 19.52
C TYR A 258 5.99 -9.32 20.30
N LYS A 259 6.90 -8.61 20.93
CA LYS A 259 6.64 -7.32 21.58
C LYS A 259 7.77 -6.34 21.34
N PHE A 260 7.48 -5.05 21.34
CA PHE A 260 8.49 -4.01 21.47
C PHE A 260 8.90 -3.90 22.94
N SER A 261 10.20 -3.95 23.20
CA SER A 261 10.76 -3.82 24.57
C SER A 261 11.37 -2.43 24.73
N LEU A 262 11.01 -1.75 25.81
CA LEU A 262 11.71 -0.57 26.29
C LEU A 262 12.79 -1.08 27.27
N ASN A 263 14.05 -0.94 26.92
CA ASN A 263 15.18 -1.13 27.84
C ASN A 263 15.42 0.14 28.62
#